data_2135382122db23223ddf369d3506f7c0
#
_entry.id   2135382122db23223ddf369d3506f7c0
#
_cell.length_a   1.000
_cell.length_b   1.000
_cell.length_c   1.000
_cell.angle_alpha   90.00
_cell.angle_beta   90.00
_cell.angle_gamma   90.00
#
_symmetry.space_group_name_H-M   'P 1'
#
loop_
_entity.id
_entity.type
_entity.pdbx_description
1 polymer ?
#
loop_
_entity_poly.entity_id
_entity_poly.type
_entity_poly.pdbx_seq_one_letter_code
_entity_poly.pdbx_strand_id
1 'polypeptide(L)'
;MKKFTIATAAALSIALGGGVHAQSVGEKTGVNSVLGVAPTTANFVKQAALSDLTEIETSKLAQQRGDADAKAFAAQMMTDHAKTSEELKTMISGDAKAALPTALDEAHQTKVNKLRDAKTEDFTADYASMQVSAHKDAVSLFERYAKGGEDAKLKEWAGKTLPKLQHHLEMAQNLNKKK
;
A
#
# COMPACT_ATOMS: atom_id res chain seq x y z
N MET A 1 -18.31 -22.67 66.94
CA MET A 1 -18.74 -21.50 66.13
C MET A 1 -17.79 -21.40 64.93
N LYS A 2 -18.19 -21.90 63.77
CA LYS A 2 -17.38 -21.87 62.50
C LYS A 2 -17.69 -20.63 61.73
N LYS A 3 -16.72 -19.75 61.54
CA LYS A 3 -16.85 -18.53 60.70
C LYS A 3 -16.67 -18.91 59.25
N PHE A 4 -17.69 -18.74 58.41
CA PHE A 4 -17.64 -18.83 56.94
C PHE A 4 -17.16 -17.50 56.41
N THR A 5 -16.02 -17.49 55.72
CA THR A 5 -15.52 -16.35 54.97
C THR A 5 -16.02 -16.47 53.54
N ILE A 6 -16.86 -15.53 53.07
CA ILE A 6 -17.32 -15.46 51.68
C ILE A 6 -16.26 -14.71 50.89
N ALA A 7 -15.64 -15.40 49.94
CA ALA A 7 -14.72 -14.78 48.99
C ALA A 7 -15.54 -14.24 47.80
N THR A 8 -15.57 -12.93 47.67
CA THR A 8 -16.20 -12.23 46.55
C THR A 8 -15.25 -12.29 45.36
N ALA A 9 -15.58 -13.05 44.34
CA ALA A 9 -14.89 -13.04 43.07
C ALA A 9 -15.29 -11.80 42.29
N ALA A 10 -14.37 -10.85 42.13
CA ALA A 10 -14.55 -9.71 41.24
C ALA A 10 -14.28 -10.18 39.80
N ALA A 11 -15.34 -10.26 39.00
CA ALA A 11 -15.22 -10.50 37.57
C ALA A 11 -14.68 -9.25 36.89
N LEU A 12 -13.41 -9.31 36.45
CA LEU A 12 -12.77 -8.27 35.64
C LEU A 12 -13.26 -8.38 34.20
N SER A 13 -14.26 -7.54 33.85
CA SER A 13 -14.74 -7.40 32.47
C SER A 13 -13.67 -6.66 31.64
N ILE A 14 -12.86 -7.39 30.88
CA ILE A 14 -11.95 -6.81 29.90
C ILE A 14 -12.83 -6.40 28.70
N ALA A 15 -13.09 -5.09 28.58
CA ALA A 15 -13.70 -4.51 27.40
C ALA A 15 -12.73 -4.63 26.22
N LEU A 16 -13.00 -5.51 25.27
CA LEU A 16 -12.32 -5.61 23.99
C LEU A 16 -12.68 -4.39 23.10
N GLY A 17 -12.07 -3.24 23.41
CA GLY A 17 -12.14 -2.02 22.61
C GLY A 17 -10.85 -1.71 21.85
N GLY A 18 -9.99 -2.72 21.55
CA GLY A 18 -8.63 -2.50 21.03
C GLY A 18 -8.34 -2.78 19.56
N GLY A 19 -9.33 -3.23 18.76
CA GLY A 19 -9.06 -3.78 17.43
C GLY A 19 -8.51 -2.78 16.39
N VAL A 20 -9.02 -1.57 16.35
CA VAL A 20 -8.71 -0.61 15.26
C VAL A 20 -7.31 0.02 15.42
N HIS A 21 -6.90 0.33 16.63
CA HIS A 21 -5.57 0.92 16.88
C HIS A 21 -4.42 -0.08 16.70
N ALA A 22 -4.65 -1.36 17.08
CA ALA A 22 -3.64 -2.41 16.92
C ALA A 22 -3.34 -2.71 15.45
N GLN A 23 -4.36 -2.70 14.57
CA GLN A 23 -4.16 -2.87 13.13
C GLN A 23 -3.37 -1.72 12.51
N SER A 24 -3.63 -0.46 12.89
CA SER A 24 -2.91 0.70 12.34
C SER A 24 -1.43 0.72 12.73
N VAL A 25 -1.09 0.28 13.94
CA VAL A 25 0.31 0.13 14.40
C VAL A 25 0.99 -1.02 13.66
N GLY A 26 0.34 -2.18 13.52
CA GLY A 26 0.85 -3.33 12.79
C GLY A 26 1.14 -3.03 11.31
N GLU A 27 0.32 -2.21 10.65
CA GLU A 27 0.60 -1.75 9.28
C GLU A 27 1.83 -0.85 9.22
N LYS A 28 1.95 0.13 10.11
CA LYS A 28 3.12 1.03 10.17
C LYS A 28 4.44 0.30 10.44
N THR A 29 4.41 -0.77 11.21
CA THR A 29 5.59 -1.57 11.57
C THR A 29 5.85 -2.73 10.62
N GLY A 30 4.96 -2.98 9.64
CA GLY A 30 5.06 -4.13 8.73
C GLY A 30 4.67 -5.48 9.34
N VAL A 31 4.30 -5.53 10.62
CA VAL A 31 3.93 -6.79 11.30
C VAL A 31 2.72 -7.45 10.65
N ASN A 32 1.70 -6.69 10.27
CA ASN A 32 0.52 -7.23 9.59
C ASN A 32 0.87 -7.82 8.22
N SER A 33 1.84 -7.25 7.51
CA SER A 33 2.31 -7.80 6.24
C SER A 33 2.98 -9.17 6.44
N VAL A 34 3.82 -9.31 7.46
CA VAL A 34 4.49 -10.58 7.80
C VAL A 34 3.50 -11.66 8.25
N LEU A 35 2.47 -11.27 9.01
CA LEU A 35 1.44 -12.18 9.52
C LEU A 35 0.31 -12.46 8.51
N GLY A 36 0.31 -11.84 7.34
CA GLY A 36 -0.74 -12.00 6.33
C GLY A 36 -2.10 -11.40 6.75
N VAL A 37 -2.13 -10.50 7.75
CA VAL A 37 -3.37 -9.87 8.24
C VAL A 37 -3.85 -8.82 7.24
N ALA A 38 -5.14 -8.90 6.87
CA ALA A 38 -5.75 -7.90 6.00
C ALA A 38 -5.84 -6.54 6.71
N PRO A 39 -5.54 -5.42 6.02
CA PRO A 39 -5.77 -4.10 6.56
C PRO A 39 -7.26 -3.80 6.66
N THR A 40 -7.65 -2.82 7.49
CA THR A 40 -9.01 -2.25 7.44
C THR A 40 -9.26 -1.62 6.06
N THR A 41 -10.52 -1.50 5.67
CA THR A 41 -10.90 -0.88 4.39
C THR A 41 -10.32 0.53 4.24
N ALA A 42 -10.39 1.36 5.28
CA ALA A 42 -9.82 2.71 5.27
C ALA A 42 -8.29 2.71 5.07
N ASN A 43 -7.58 1.81 5.74
CA ASN A 43 -6.13 1.67 5.57
C ASN A 43 -5.76 1.14 4.19
N PHE A 44 -6.50 0.17 3.65
CA PHE A 44 -6.30 -0.32 2.29
C PHE A 44 -6.46 0.80 1.26
N VAL A 45 -7.56 1.55 1.32
CA VAL A 45 -7.83 2.68 0.41
C VAL A 45 -6.73 3.73 0.50
N LYS A 46 -6.32 4.11 1.72
CA LYS A 46 -5.25 5.07 1.93
C LYS A 46 -3.93 4.61 1.31
N GLN A 47 -3.53 3.37 1.58
CA GLN A 47 -2.25 2.84 1.10
C GLN A 47 -2.26 2.62 -0.42
N ALA A 48 -3.33 2.08 -1.00
CA ALA A 48 -3.47 1.92 -2.43
C ALA A 48 -3.40 3.26 -3.17
N ALA A 49 -4.11 4.28 -2.69
CA ALA A 49 -4.08 5.60 -3.31
C ALA A 49 -2.71 6.31 -3.16
N LEU A 50 -2.04 6.19 -2.01
CA LEU A 50 -0.67 6.73 -1.84
C LEU A 50 0.34 6.01 -2.73
N SER A 51 0.18 4.70 -2.92
CA SER A 51 0.98 3.93 -3.87
C SER A 51 0.79 4.47 -5.29
N ASP A 52 -0.46 4.57 -5.78
CA ASP A 52 -0.76 5.09 -7.12
C ASP A 52 -0.19 6.50 -7.34
N LEU A 53 -0.40 7.42 -6.38
CA LEU A 53 0.14 8.78 -6.46
C LEU A 53 1.68 8.77 -6.55
N THR A 54 2.35 7.93 -5.76
CA THR A 54 3.81 7.82 -5.76
C THR A 54 4.30 7.27 -7.09
N GLU A 55 3.63 6.23 -7.63
CA GLU A 55 3.97 5.63 -8.92
C GLU A 55 3.81 6.63 -10.07
N ILE A 56 2.75 7.42 -10.07
CA ILE A 56 2.53 8.46 -11.08
C ILE A 56 3.62 9.54 -10.99
N GLU A 57 3.95 10.02 -9.80
CA GLU A 57 4.96 11.08 -9.64
C GLU A 57 6.39 10.60 -9.97
N THR A 58 6.77 9.40 -9.53
CA THR A 58 8.09 8.82 -9.86
C THR A 58 8.22 8.48 -11.34
N SER A 59 7.13 8.03 -11.97
CA SER A 59 7.09 7.76 -13.41
C SER A 59 7.16 9.04 -14.24
N LYS A 60 6.58 10.17 -13.79
CA LYS A 60 6.80 11.48 -14.44
C LYS A 60 8.29 11.88 -14.44
N LEU A 61 9.00 11.65 -13.34
CA LEU A 61 10.43 11.88 -13.28
C LEU A 61 11.19 10.96 -14.24
N ALA A 62 10.80 9.68 -14.33
CA ALA A 62 11.44 8.73 -15.24
C ALA A 62 11.18 9.05 -16.71
N GLN A 63 10.03 9.63 -17.07
CA GLN A 63 9.78 10.16 -18.43
C GLN A 63 10.77 11.27 -18.81
N GLN A 64 11.21 12.07 -17.85
CA GLN A 64 12.12 13.17 -18.09
C GLN A 64 13.59 12.72 -18.11
N ARG A 65 13.98 11.85 -17.18
CA ARG A 65 15.38 11.56 -16.83
C ARG A 65 15.83 10.13 -17.13
N GLY A 66 14.90 9.19 -17.25
CA GLY A 66 15.20 7.77 -17.49
C GLY A 66 15.77 7.49 -18.88
N ASP A 67 16.41 6.35 -19.01
CA ASP A 67 16.75 5.81 -20.33
C ASP A 67 15.50 5.28 -21.08
N ALA A 68 15.68 4.74 -22.27
CA ALA A 68 14.57 4.29 -23.11
C ALA A 68 13.70 3.20 -22.44
N ASP A 69 14.32 2.23 -21.75
CA ASP A 69 13.62 1.16 -21.07
C ASP A 69 12.81 1.71 -19.87
N ALA A 70 13.43 2.59 -19.08
CA ALA A 70 12.75 3.24 -17.94
C ALA A 70 11.59 4.13 -18.40
N LYS A 71 11.75 4.87 -19.50
CA LYS A 71 10.67 5.68 -20.09
C LYS A 71 9.49 4.82 -20.57
N ALA A 72 9.77 3.70 -21.25
CA ALA A 72 8.72 2.78 -21.69
C ALA A 72 7.96 2.18 -20.51
N PHE A 73 8.66 1.72 -19.47
CA PHE A 73 8.05 1.23 -18.23
C PHE A 73 7.22 2.33 -17.55
N ALA A 74 7.76 3.53 -17.39
CA ALA A 74 7.09 4.65 -16.74
C ALA A 74 5.79 5.07 -17.45
N ALA A 75 5.75 5.04 -18.79
CA ALA A 75 4.52 5.32 -19.55
C ALA A 75 3.41 4.33 -19.23
N GLN A 76 3.74 3.04 -19.10
CA GLN A 76 2.79 2.01 -18.69
C GLN A 76 2.31 2.24 -17.25
N MET A 77 3.23 2.52 -16.32
CA MET A 77 2.89 2.78 -14.91
C MET A 77 1.94 3.97 -14.76
N MET A 78 2.22 5.08 -15.44
CA MET A 78 1.34 6.26 -15.42
C MET A 78 -0.09 5.93 -15.89
N THR A 79 -0.22 5.16 -16.96
CA THR A 79 -1.52 4.77 -17.52
C THR A 79 -2.29 3.85 -16.57
N ASP A 80 -1.63 2.80 -16.09
CA ASP A 80 -2.29 1.79 -15.26
C ASP A 80 -2.64 2.31 -13.86
N HIS A 81 -1.75 3.08 -13.22
CA HIS A 81 -2.00 3.64 -11.89
C HIS A 81 -3.00 4.81 -11.91
N ALA A 82 -3.10 5.57 -13.00
CA ALA A 82 -4.19 6.52 -13.17
C ALA A 82 -5.56 5.81 -13.26
N LYS A 83 -5.61 4.68 -13.97
CA LYS A 83 -6.83 3.88 -14.08
C LYS A 83 -7.24 3.27 -12.74
N THR A 84 -6.30 2.67 -11.98
CA THR A 84 -6.60 2.11 -10.65
C THR A 84 -7.06 3.18 -9.67
N SER A 85 -6.47 4.38 -9.71
CA SER A 85 -6.93 5.53 -8.92
C SER A 85 -8.38 5.93 -9.23
N GLU A 86 -8.76 5.99 -10.50
CA GLU A 86 -10.15 6.30 -10.89
C GLU A 86 -11.12 5.19 -10.49
N GLU A 87 -10.77 3.93 -10.72
CA GLU A 87 -11.60 2.80 -10.30
C GLU A 87 -11.83 2.84 -8.77
N LEU A 88 -10.78 3.04 -7.98
CA LEU A 88 -10.87 3.13 -6.52
C LEU A 88 -11.81 4.25 -6.08
N LYS A 89 -11.69 5.46 -6.65
CA LYS A 89 -12.56 6.61 -6.34
C LYS A 89 -14.03 6.32 -6.56
N THR A 90 -14.38 5.56 -7.60
CA THR A 90 -15.77 5.24 -7.94
C THR A 90 -16.40 4.21 -7.01
N MET A 91 -15.59 3.40 -6.35
CA MET A 91 -16.05 2.29 -5.51
C MET A 91 -16.24 2.64 -4.04
N ILE A 92 -15.59 3.71 -3.57
CA ILE A 92 -15.55 4.05 -2.15
C ILE A 92 -16.64 5.03 -1.71
N SER A 93 -17.11 4.86 -0.46
CA SER A 93 -18.07 5.73 0.21
C SER A 93 -17.77 5.82 1.72
N GLY A 94 -18.46 6.68 2.44
CA GLY A 94 -18.33 6.79 3.89
C GLY A 94 -16.87 7.00 4.34
N ASP A 95 -16.45 6.28 5.36
CA ASP A 95 -15.13 6.38 5.99
C ASP A 95 -14.00 6.03 5.01
N ALA A 96 -14.22 5.10 4.09
CA ALA A 96 -13.24 4.77 3.05
C ALA A 96 -12.99 5.96 2.13
N LYS A 97 -14.03 6.73 1.78
CA LYS A 97 -13.89 7.97 0.99
C LYS A 97 -13.18 9.07 1.79
N ALA A 98 -13.46 9.18 3.08
CA ALA A 98 -12.76 10.13 3.96
C ALA A 98 -11.27 9.79 4.13
N ALA A 99 -10.90 8.51 4.00
CA ALA A 99 -9.52 8.04 4.08
C ALA A 99 -8.71 8.24 2.78
N LEU A 100 -9.36 8.61 1.65
CA LEU A 100 -8.71 8.79 0.36
C LEU A 100 -7.80 10.03 0.38
N PRO A 101 -6.47 9.88 0.26
CA PRO A 101 -5.59 11.02 0.17
C PRO A 101 -5.71 11.72 -1.20
N THR A 102 -5.62 13.04 -1.18
CA THR A 102 -5.58 13.88 -2.40
C THR A 102 -4.16 14.32 -2.76
N ALA A 103 -3.19 14.05 -1.88
CA ALA A 103 -1.77 14.35 -2.06
C ALA A 103 -0.91 13.30 -1.34
N LEU A 104 0.36 13.25 -1.67
CA LEU A 104 1.34 12.43 -0.97
C LEU A 104 1.47 12.87 0.49
N ASP A 105 1.60 11.91 1.40
CA ASP A 105 2.05 12.20 2.75
C ASP A 105 3.58 12.43 2.78
N GLU A 106 4.09 12.85 3.93
CA GLU A 106 5.52 13.20 4.10
C GLU A 106 6.46 12.03 3.73
N ALA A 107 6.09 10.80 4.09
CA ALA A 107 6.92 9.63 3.82
C ALA A 107 7.01 9.33 2.32
N HIS A 108 5.89 9.42 1.59
CA HIS A 108 5.86 9.20 0.14
C HIS A 108 6.48 10.38 -0.62
N GLN A 109 6.25 11.61 -0.16
CA GLN A 109 6.92 12.79 -0.72
C GLN A 109 8.44 12.71 -0.57
N THR A 110 8.93 12.20 0.56
CA THR A 110 10.37 11.97 0.77
C THR A 110 10.95 10.96 -0.23
N LYS A 111 10.23 9.89 -0.53
CA LYS A 111 10.64 8.93 -1.57
C LYS A 111 10.74 9.59 -2.96
N VAL A 112 9.73 10.38 -3.35
CA VAL A 112 9.74 11.12 -4.62
C VAL A 112 10.88 12.13 -4.68
N ASN A 113 11.11 12.87 -3.60
CA ASN A 113 12.22 13.85 -3.52
C ASN A 113 13.58 13.15 -3.64
N LYS A 114 13.79 12.03 -2.95
CA LYS A 114 15.02 11.25 -3.06
C LYS A 114 15.32 10.87 -4.51
N LEU A 115 14.32 10.41 -5.26
CA LEU A 115 14.49 10.09 -6.68
C LEU A 115 14.72 11.34 -7.53
N ARG A 116 14.04 12.45 -7.25
CA ARG A 116 14.25 13.72 -7.93
C ARG A 116 15.67 14.23 -7.77
N ASP A 117 16.24 14.08 -6.58
CA ASP A 117 17.57 14.57 -6.21
C ASP A 117 18.70 13.58 -6.56
N ALA A 118 18.36 12.39 -7.09
CA ALA A 118 19.33 11.40 -7.54
C ALA A 118 20.24 11.99 -8.62
N LYS A 119 21.51 11.57 -8.66
CA LYS A 119 22.42 11.95 -9.74
C LYS A 119 21.95 11.39 -11.08
N THR A 120 22.34 12.03 -12.17
CA THR A 120 21.89 11.62 -13.52
C THR A 120 22.32 10.19 -13.84
N GLU A 121 23.55 9.83 -13.48
CA GLU A 121 24.12 8.48 -13.69
C GLU A 121 23.43 7.39 -12.88
N ASP A 122 22.89 7.71 -11.69
CA ASP A 122 22.26 6.76 -10.77
C ASP A 122 20.74 6.66 -10.98
N PHE A 123 20.14 7.67 -11.62
CA PHE A 123 18.69 7.87 -11.66
C PHE A 123 17.91 6.63 -12.11
N THR A 124 18.32 6.00 -13.22
CA THR A 124 17.57 4.86 -13.77
C THR A 124 17.67 3.63 -12.87
N ALA A 125 18.81 3.40 -12.24
CA ALA A 125 19.00 2.31 -11.28
C ALA A 125 18.18 2.54 -9.99
N ASP A 126 18.19 3.78 -9.48
CA ASP A 126 17.39 4.17 -8.31
C ASP A 126 15.89 4.05 -8.60
N TYR A 127 15.43 4.50 -9.77
CA TYR A 127 14.04 4.33 -10.20
C TYR A 127 13.66 2.85 -10.28
N ALA A 128 14.45 2.03 -10.97
CA ALA A 128 14.16 0.59 -11.10
C ALA A 128 14.11 -0.13 -9.74
N SER A 129 15.06 0.17 -8.85
CA SER A 129 15.09 -0.37 -7.49
C SER A 129 13.86 0.05 -6.67
N MET A 130 13.46 1.34 -6.76
CA MET A 130 12.27 1.86 -6.11
C MET A 130 11.01 1.17 -6.61
N GLN A 131 10.89 0.96 -7.92
CA GLN A 131 9.76 0.29 -8.54
C GLN A 131 9.61 -1.16 -8.05
N VAL A 132 10.72 -1.90 -7.93
CA VAL A 132 10.70 -3.27 -7.37
C VAL A 132 10.17 -3.27 -5.93
N SER A 133 10.63 -2.33 -5.09
CA SER A 133 10.17 -2.24 -3.70
C SER A 133 8.70 -1.88 -3.62
N ALA A 134 8.27 -0.85 -4.34
CA ALA A 134 6.89 -0.37 -4.32
C ALA A 134 5.89 -1.44 -4.80
N HIS A 135 6.24 -2.16 -5.87
CA HIS A 135 5.37 -3.23 -6.37
C HIS A 135 5.34 -4.47 -5.48
N LYS A 136 6.42 -4.81 -4.75
CA LYS A 136 6.37 -5.84 -3.71
C LYS A 136 5.38 -5.47 -2.59
N ASP A 137 5.42 -4.21 -2.15
CA ASP A 137 4.52 -3.71 -1.11
C ASP A 137 3.07 -3.70 -1.60
N ALA A 138 2.83 -3.25 -2.84
CA ALA A 138 1.50 -3.24 -3.45
C ALA A 138 0.93 -4.66 -3.64
N VAL A 139 1.71 -5.59 -4.15
CA VAL A 139 1.30 -7.01 -4.29
C VAL A 139 0.90 -7.59 -2.93
N SER A 140 1.74 -7.39 -1.90
CA SER A 140 1.43 -7.85 -0.54
C SER A 140 0.15 -7.22 0.02
N LEU A 141 -0.04 -5.91 -0.17
CA LEU A 141 -1.24 -5.18 0.28
C LEU A 141 -2.51 -5.73 -0.37
N PHE A 142 -2.50 -5.84 -1.70
CA PHE A 142 -3.65 -6.28 -2.48
C PHE A 142 -3.96 -7.77 -2.24
N GLU A 143 -2.95 -8.60 -2.10
CA GLU A 143 -3.12 -10.03 -1.77
C GLU A 143 -3.80 -10.22 -0.42
N ARG A 144 -3.35 -9.51 0.62
CA ARG A 144 -3.96 -9.58 1.95
C ARG A 144 -5.39 -9.08 1.94
N TYR A 145 -5.66 -7.98 1.23
CA TYR A 145 -7.01 -7.43 1.15
C TYR A 145 -7.95 -8.31 0.32
N ALA A 146 -7.48 -8.88 -0.78
CA ALA A 146 -8.25 -9.83 -1.59
C ALA A 146 -8.64 -11.09 -0.80
N LYS A 147 -7.82 -11.53 0.16
CA LYS A 147 -8.11 -12.69 1.02
C LYS A 147 -9.06 -12.33 2.17
N GLY A 148 -8.81 -11.25 2.89
CA GLY A 148 -9.45 -10.95 4.17
C GLY A 148 -10.11 -9.57 4.28
N GLY A 149 -10.24 -8.80 3.20
CA GLY A 149 -10.85 -7.47 3.21
C GLY A 149 -12.32 -7.51 3.61
N GLU A 150 -12.76 -6.46 4.32
CA GLU A 150 -14.10 -6.34 4.89
C GLU A 150 -15.14 -5.92 3.84
N ASP A 151 -14.79 -5.02 2.91
CA ASP A 151 -15.67 -4.56 1.85
C ASP A 151 -15.62 -5.53 0.66
N ALA A 152 -16.76 -6.14 0.34
CA ALA A 152 -16.86 -7.18 -0.68
C ALA A 152 -16.49 -6.68 -2.09
N LYS A 153 -16.84 -5.43 -2.44
CA LYS A 153 -16.54 -4.85 -3.77
C LYS A 153 -15.05 -4.56 -3.90
N LEU A 154 -14.46 -3.94 -2.89
CA LEU A 154 -13.02 -3.67 -2.87
C LEU A 154 -12.18 -4.93 -2.77
N LYS A 155 -12.65 -5.94 -2.05
CA LYS A 155 -12.01 -7.26 -1.99
C LYS A 155 -11.97 -7.92 -3.37
N GLU A 156 -13.08 -7.92 -4.11
CA GLU A 156 -13.15 -8.43 -5.47
C GLU A 156 -12.24 -7.63 -6.41
N TRP A 157 -12.28 -6.31 -6.34
CA TRP A 157 -11.43 -5.42 -7.13
C TRP A 157 -9.95 -5.65 -6.85
N ALA A 158 -9.57 -5.78 -5.57
CA ALA A 158 -8.20 -6.10 -5.19
C ALA A 158 -7.72 -7.42 -5.81
N GLY A 159 -8.57 -8.46 -5.79
CA GLY A 159 -8.28 -9.74 -6.45
C GLY A 159 -8.12 -9.64 -7.96
N LYS A 160 -8.95 -8.80 -8.63
CA LYS A 160 -8.86 -8.57 -10.08
C LYS A 160 -7.65 -7.74 -10.49
N THR A 161 -7.21 -6.83 -9.62
CA THR A 161 -6.05 -5.94 -9.85
C THR A 161 -4.72 -6.63 -9.57
N LEU A 162 -4.70 -7.60 -8.64
CA LEU A 162 -3.49 -8.28 -8.19
C LEU A 162 -2.63 -8.88 -9.32
N PRO A 163 -3.17 -9.59 -10.34
CA PRO A 163 -2.36 -10.12 -11.44
C PRO A 163 -1.60 -9.02 -12.22
N LYS A 164 -2.21 -7.84 -12.40
CA LYS A 164 -1.57 -6.70 -13.04
C LYS A 164 -0.40 -6.18 -12.20
N LEU A 165 -0.55 -6.03 -10.89
CA LEU A 165 0.52 -5.63 -10.00
C LEU A 165 1.68 -6.64 -9.96
N GLN A 166 1.38 -7.93 -10.03
CA GLN A 166 2.38 -8.99 -10.15
C GLN A 166 3.16 -8.87 -11.47
N HIS A 167 2.48 -8.61 -12.58
CA HIS A 167 3.13 -8.35 -13.87
C HIS A 167 4.01 -7.10 -13.85
N HIS A 168 3.55 -6.00 -13.23
CA HIS A 168 4.36 -4.80 -13.04
C HIS A 168 5.62 -5.09 -12.21
N LEU A 169 5.51 -5.91 -11.15
CA LEU A 169 6.66 -6.35 -10.36
C LEU A 169 7.69 -7.10 -11.22
N GLU A 170 7.24 -8.02 -12.08
CA GLU A 170 8.13 -8.73 -13.01
C GLU A 170 8.82 -7.78 -13.98
N MET A 171 8.07 -6.82 -14.54
CA MET A 171 8.64 -5.78 -15.41
C MET A 171 9.68 -4.92 -14.68
N ALA A 172 9.39 -4.48 -13.45
CA ALA A 172 10.31 -3.72 -12.61
C ALA A 172 11.58 -4.51 -12.27
N GLN A 173 11.46 -5.80 -11.95
CA GLN A 173 12.59 -6.68 -11.70
C GLN A 173 13.48 -6.84 -12.95
N ASN A 174 12.86 -6.96 -14.13
CA ASN A 174 13.60 -7.05 -15.39
C ASN A 174 14.29 -5.74 -15.73
N LEU A 175 13.65 -4.59 -15.49
CA LEU A 175 14.29 -3.28 -15.63
C LEU A 175 15.49 -3.16 -14.70
N ASN A 176 15.35 -3.56 -13.42
CA ASN A 176 16.41 -3.47 -12.41
C ASN A 176 17.62 -4.38 -12.69
N LYS A 177 17.42 -5.55 -13.32
CA LYS A 177 18.52 -6.47 -13.71
C LYS A 177 19.41 -5.91 -14.81
N LYS A 178 18.92 -4.95 -15.57
CA LYS A 178 19.66 -4.33 -16.69
C LYS A 178 20.54 -3.15 -16.25
N LYS A 179 20.46 -2.77 -14.96
CA LYS A 179 21.13 -1.62 -14.35
C LYS A 179 22.17 -2.07 -13.34
#